data_f006191fb3208baf326540a82b717cda
#
_entry.id   f006191fb3208baf326540a82b717cda
#
_cell.length_a   1.000
_cell.length_b   1.000
_cell.length_c   1.000
_cell.angle_alpha   90.00
_cell.angle_beta   90.00
_cell.angle_gamma   90.00
#
_symmetry.space_group_name_H-M   'P 1'
#
loop_
_entity.id
_entity.type
_entity.pdbx_description
1 polymer ?
#
loop_
_entity_poly.entity_id
_entity_poly.type
_entity_poly.pdbx_seq_one_letter_code
_entity_poly.pdbx_strand_id
1 'polypeptide(L)'
;MNKIKIKLSFLYKSLIRLIFTIVYGKIFFCKSPENEKDISIKEVKDENLKDPDNLNYSIYKIKNGRVFNDFVENVAIICGNKIIDKVSYQQVKGELKNANHNSVLYKGTPYLKKKFRGRVLSLTQGASGHRNYFHWLYDILPKINICSKNYNL
;
A
#
# COMPACT_ATOMS: atom_id res chain seq x y z
N MET A 1 -31.56 11.67 -11.49
CA MET A 1 -31.16 10.49 -10.67
C MET A 1 -31.85 10.58 -9.32
N ASN A 2 -32.61 9.56 -8.91
CA ASN A 2 -33.58 9.63 -7.80
C ASN A 2 -32.85 9.82 -6.44
N LYS A 3 -33.18 10.87 -5.67
CA LYS A 3 -32.61 11.16 -4.33
C LYS A 3 -32.68 9.94 -3.37
N ILE A 4 -33.69 9.09 -3.54
CA ILE A 4 -33.89 7.85 -2.77
C ILE A 4 -32.75 6.84 -3.07
N LYS A 5 -32.39 6.63 -4.35
CA LYS A 5 -31.31 5.71 -4.73
C LYS A 5 -29.95 6.14 -4.15
N ILE A 6 -29.69 7.45 -4.09
CA ILE A 6 -28.45 8.00 -3.51
C ILE A 6 -28.41 7.73 -2.00
N LYS A 7 -29.51 7.99 -1.27
CA LYS A 7 -29.58 7.71 0.17
C LYS A 7 -29.42 6.23 0.48
N LEU A 8 -30.08 5.35 -0.28
CA LEU A 8 -29.98 3.89 -0.10
C LEU A 8 -28.55 3.38 -0.36
N SER A 9 -27.90 3.87 -1.41
CA SER A 9 -26.49 3.55 -1.71
C SER A 9 -25.55 4.00 -0.59
N PHE A 10 -25.80 5.17 0.02
CA PHE A 10 -25.00 5.67 1.12
C PHE A 10 -25.15 4.79 2.38
N LEU A 11 -26.38 4.44 2.73
CA LEU A 11 -26.68 3.55 3.87
C LEU A 11 -26.02 2.17 3.68
N TYR A 12 -26.17 1.58 2.50
CA TYR A 12 -25.53 0.30 2.16
C TYR A 12 -24.01 0.36 2.31
N LYS A 13 -23.36 1.40 1.75
CA LYS A 13 -21.90 1.58 1.88
C LYS A 13 -21.46 1.76 3.34
N SER A 14 -22.26 2.48 4.13
CA SER A 14 -21.98 2.68 5.56
C SER A 14 -22.10 1.38 6.35
N LEU A 15 -23.11 0.58 6.07
CA LEU A 15 -23.30 -0.73 6.69
C LEU A 15 -22.13 -1.68 6.36
N ILE A 16 -21.76 -1.77 5.09
CA ILE A 16 -20.62 -2.58 4.66
C ILE A 16 -19.33 -2.15 5.37
N ARG A 17 -19.06 -0.84 5.45
CA ARG A 17 -17.90 -0.33 6.18
C ARG A 17 -17.91 -0.73 7.65
N LEU A 18 -19.07 -0.62 8.31
CA LEU A 18 -19.22 -1.01 9.70
C LEU A 18 -18.90 -2.49 9.90
N ILE A 19 -19.48 -3.37 9.10
CA ILE A 19 -19.22 -4.82 9.13
C ILE A 19 -17.71 -5.09 8.98
N PHE A 20 -17.07 -4.54 7.96
CA PHE A 20 -15.63 -4.77 7.74
C PHE A 20 -14.73 -4.11 8.80
N THR A 21 -15.19 -3.03 9.44
CA THR A 21 -14.48 -2.43 10.58
C THR A 21 -14.57 -3.34 11.81
N ILE A 22 -15.71 -3.99 12.04
CA ILE A 22 -15.85 -4.98 13.13
C ILE A 22 -14.96 -6.20 12.85
N VAL A 23 -14.97 -6.72 11.62
CA VAL A 23 -14.23 -7.95 11.26
C VAL A 23 -12.71 -7.72 11.21
N TYR A 24 -12.25 -6.60 10.68
CA TYR A 24 -10.82 -6.37 10.40
C TYR A 24 -10.17 -5.29 11.27
N GLY A 25 -10.95 -4.64 12.12
CA GLY A 25 -10.51 -3.54 12.95
C GLY A 25 -10.42 -2.21 12.20
N LYS A 26 -10.45 -1.12 12.96
CA LYS A 26 -10.19 0.24 12.46
C LYS A 26 -8.72 0.38 12.10
N ILE A 27 -8.44 1.07 11.00
CA ILE A 27 -7.07 1.33 10.55
C ILE A 27 -6.59 2.66 11.14
N PHE A 28 -5.36 2.66 11.65
CA PHE A 28 -4.68 3.83 12.22
C PHE A 28 -3.44 4.16 11.39
N PHE A 29 -3.00 5.40 11.46
CA PHE A 29 -1.76 5.84 10.82
C PHE A 29 -0.55 5.50 11.70
N CYS A 30 0.49 4.93 11.08
CA CYS A 30 1.79 4.67 11.73
C CYS A 30 2.85 5.57 11.10
N LYS A 31 3.27 6.58 11.85
CA LYS A 31 4.31 7.54 11.39
C LYS A 31 5.72 6.94 11.49
N SER A 32 5.97 6.11 12.50
CA SER A 32 7.29 5.58 12.83
C SER A 32 7.30 4.05 12.73
N PRO A 33 7.36 3.50 11.50
CA PRO A 33 7.33 2.06 11.28
C PRO A 33 8.55 1.32 11.86
N GLU A 34 9.66 2.00 12.05
CA GLU A 34 10.90 1.50 12.66
C GLU A 34 10.70 1.02 14.11
N ASN A 35 9.68 1.54 14.79
CA ASN A 35 9.36 1.16 16.17
C ASN A 35 8.41 -0.05 16.27
N GLU A 36 7.95 -0.57 15.13
CA GLU A 36 7.04 -1.72 15.10
C GLU A 36 7.80 -3.04 15.06
N LYS A 37 7.61 -3.90 16.04
CA LYS A 37 8.31 -5.20 16.18
C LYS A 37 8.13 -6.16 14.99
N ASP A 38 7.05 -6.02 14.24
CA ASP A 38 6.72 -6.87 13.10
C ASP A 38 7.22 -6.28 11.77
N ILE A 39 7.97 -5.18 11.83
CA ILE A 39 8.55 -4.50 10.67
C ILE A 39 10.05 -4.48 10.81
N SER A 40 10.76 -4.87 9.76
CA SER A 40 12.18 -4.61 9.62
C SER A 40 12.45 -3.84 8.34
N ILE A 41 13.31 -2.85 8.44
CA ILE A 41 13.69 -1.97 7.33
C ILE A 41 15.15 -2.22 7.03
N LYS A 42 15.45 -2.49 5.75
CA LYS A 42 16.81 -2.60 5.24
C LYS A 42 17.03 -1.49 4.24
N GLU A 43 18.02 -0.65 4.50
CA GLU A 43 18.48 0.31 3.52
C GLU A 43 19.47 -0.36 2.56
N VAL A 44 19.30 -0.12 1.29
CA VAL A 44 20.11 -0.67 0.20
C VAL A 44 20.61 0.46 -0.64
N LYS A 45 21.92 0.51 -0.82
CA LYS A 45 22.58 1.40 -1.78
C LYS A 45 22.74 0.64 -3.09
N ASP A 46 22.38 1.21 -4.21
CA ASP A 46 22.71 0.64 -5.51
C ASP A 46 24.08 1.12 -5.93
N GLU A 47 25.10 0.30 -5.69
CA GLU A 47 26.48 0.58 -6.03
C GLU A 47 26.73 0.69 -7.57
N ASN A 48 25.79 0.23 -8.38
CA ASN A 48 25.90 0.24 -9.83
C ASN A 48 25.31 1.50 -10.49
N LEU A 49 24.52 2.27 -9.77
CA LEU A 49 24.09 3.57 -10.23
C LEU A 49 25.18 4.59 -9.94
N LYS A 50 25.87 5.03 -11.00
CA LYS A 50 26.70 6.24 -10.98
C LYS A 50 25.79 7.47 -10.85
N ASP A 51 24.92 7.46 -9.84
CA ASP A 51 23.99 8.54 -9.60
C ASP A 51 24.63 9.51 -8.60
N PRO A 52 24.81 10.78 -8.97
CA PRO A 52 25.38 11.78 -8.08
C PRO A 52 24.55 11.98 -6.79
N ASP A 53 23.29 11.58 -6.77
CA ASP A 53 22.36 11.82 -5.65
C ASP A 53 22.34 10.70 -4.61
N ASN A 54 23.19 9.65 -4.71
CA ASN A 54 23.26 8.54 -3.74
C ASN A 54 21.86 8.02 -3.35
N LEU A 55 21.06 7.60 -4.31
CA LEU A 55 19.72 7.09 -4.06
C LEU A 55 19.75 5.88 -3.13
N ASN A 56 19.25 6.06 -1.92
CA ASN A 56 19.07 4.99 -0.95
C ASN A 56 17.65 4.41 -1.10
N TYR A 57 17.59 3.10 -1.29
CA TYR A 57 16.32 2.37 -1.33
C TYR A 57 16.06 1.74 0.03
N SER A 58 14.81 1.78 0.48
CA SER A 58 14.41 1.11 1.72
C SER A 58 13.51 -0.08 1.38
N ILE A 59 13.90 -1.26 1.84
CA ILE A 59 13.09 -2.48 1.71
C ILE A 59 12.43 -2.76 3.05
N TYR A 60 11.10 -2.79 3.04
CA TYR A 60 10.28 -3.07 4.21
C TYR A 60 9.88 -4.54 4.22
N LYS A 61 10.28 -5.28 5.24
CA LYS A 61 9.82 -6.65 5.50
C LYS A 61 8.79 -6.59 6.62
N ILE A 62 7.57 -6.97 6.32
CA ILE A 62 6.43 -6.86 7.24
C ILE A 62 5.88 -8.25 7.49
N LYS A 63 5.92 -8.68 8.76
CA LYS A 63 5.35 -9.96 9.19
C LYS A 63 3.84 -9.86 9.23
N ASN A 64 3.16 -10.83 8.62
CA ASN A 64 1.69 -10.86 8.52
C ASN A 64 1.10 -9.57 7.92
N GLY A 65 1.84 -8.94 7.02
CA GLY A 65 1.42 -7.73 6.34
C GLY A 65 0.16 -7.95 5.50
N ARG A 66 -0.62 -6.89 5.36
CA ARG A 66 -1.81 -6.83 4.52
C ARG A 66 -1.65 -5.72 3.50
N VAL A 67 -1.89 -6.05 2.24
CA VAL A 67 -1.94 -5.07 1.16
C VAL A 67 -3.40 -4.81 0.81
N PHE A 68 -3.77 -3.55 0.75
CA PHE A 68 -5.04 -3.10 0.19
C PHE A 68 -4.72 -2.15 -0.96
N ASN A 69 -5.30 -2.44 -2.10
CA ASN A 69 -5.16 -1.62 -3.29
C ASN A 69 -6.55 -1.44 -3.90
N ASP A 70 -6.96 -0.22 -4.17
CA ASP A 70 -8.02 0.04 -5.10
C ASP A 70 -7.42 0.19 -6.51
N PHE A 71 -8.23 0.46 -7.49
CA PHE A 71 -7.87 0.30 -8.90
C PHE A 71 -6.55 1.01 -9.31
N VAL A 72 -6.34 2.29 -8.98
CA VAL A 72 -5.15 3.06 -9.40
C VAL A 72 -4.67 4.09 -8.38
N GLU A 73 -5.52 4.50 -7.45
CA GLU A 73 -5.30 5.73 -6.69
C GLU A 73 -4.74 5.49 -5.30
N ASN A 74 -4.77 4.25 -4.83
CA ASN A 74 -4.59 3.96 -3.43
C ASN A 74 -3.81 2.67 -3.23
N VAL A 75 -2.70 2.76 -2.52
CA VAL A 75 -1.98 1.59 -2.01
C VAL A 75 -1.81 1.74 -0.51
N ALA A 76 -2.32 0.80 0.25
CA ALA A 76 -2.16 0.73 1.68
C ALA A 76 -1.43 -0.55 2.07
N ILE A 77 -0.25 -0.40 2.64
CA ILE A 77 0.51 -1.47 3.28
C ILE A 77 0.23 -1.38 4.77
N ILE A 78 -0.29 -2.46 5.34
CA ILE A 78 -0.84 -2.47 6.68
C ILE A 78 -0.17 -3.58 7.48
N CYS A 79 0.34 -3.24 8.66
CA CYS A 79 0.82 -4.15 9.68
C CYS A 79 -0.14 -4.14 10.87
N GLY A 80 -0.71 -5.29 11.23
CA GLY A 80 -1.82 -5.31 12.18
C GLY A 80 -2.98 -4.42 11.71
N ASN A 81 -3.25 -3.36 12.44
CA ASN A 81 -4.25 -2.34 12.08
C ASN A 81 -3.62 -0.96 11.82
N LYS A 82 -2.34 -0.90 11.49
CA LYS A 82 -1.62 0.34 11.23
C LYS A 82 -1.19 0.40 9.77
N ILE A 83 -1.59 1.47 9.06
CA ILE A 83 -1.07 1.77 7.72
C ILE A 83 0.33 2.35 7.85
N ILE A 84 1.26 1.79 7.08
CA ILE A 84 2.68 2.14 7.18
C ILE A 84 3.00 3.30 6.26
N ASP A 85 3.60 4.34 6.81
CA ASP A 85 4.10 5.48 6.04
C ASP A 85 5.26 5.07 5.11
N LYS A 86 5.61 5.91 4.14
CA LYS A 86 6.65 5.71 3.11
C LYS A 86 6.40 4.58 2.11
N VAL A 87 5.59 3.55 2.44
CA VAL A 87 5.23 2.45 1.54
C VAL A 87 3.75 2.44 1.18
N SER A 88 3.00 3.37 1.72
CA SER A 88 1.57 3.56 1.44
C SER A 88 1.32 4.97 0.94
N TYR A 89 0.42 5.11 0.00
CA TYR A 89 0.13 6.42 -0.60
C TYR A 89 -1.28 6.47 -1.18
N GLN A 90 -1.70 7.68 -1.52
CA GLN A 90 -2.95 7.99 -2.22
C GLN A 90 -2.64 8.95 -3.35
N GLN A 91 -3.06 8.63 -4.56
CA GLN A 91 -3.06 9.59 -5.64
C GLN A 91 -4.34 10.44 -5.60
N VAL A 92 -4.19 11.74 -5.59
CA VAL A 92 -5.31 12.69 -5.56
C VAL A 92 -5.08 13.75 -6.62
N LYS A 93 -5.94 13.80 -7.64
CA LYS A 93 -5.84 14.77 -8.75
C LYS A 93 -4.46 14.80 -9.43
N GLY A 94 -3.86 13.63 -9.62
CA GLY A 94 -2.53 13.52 -10.23
C GLY A 94 -1.35 13.71 -9.27
N GLU A 95 -1.58 14.15 -8.04
CA GLU A 95 -0.54 14.28 -7.02
C GLU A 95 -0.46 13.05 -6.13
N LEU A 96 0.75 12.61 -5.83
CA LEU A 96 1.00 11.53 -4.88
C LEU A 96 1.00 12.10 -3.45
N LYS A 97 0.06 11.64 -2.64
CA LYS A 97 -0.04 11.96 -1.22
C LYS A 97 0.45 10.77 -0.38
N ASN A 98 1.03 11.05 0.77
CA ASN A 98 1.51 10.06 1.73
C ASN A 98 0.37 9.31 2.44
N ALA A 99 0.72 8.33 3.25
CA ALA A 99 -0.21 7.40 3.89
C ALA A 99 -1.27 8.07 4.79
N ASN A 100 -0.99 9.23 5.37
CA ASN A 100 -1.95 9.96 6.20
C ASN A 100 -3.17 10.49 5.41
N HIS A 101 -3.08 10.58 4.08
CA HIS A 101 -4.20 10.94 3.19
C HIS A 101 -4.92 9.70 2.64
N ASN A 102 -4.44 8.50 2.97
CA ASN A 102 -4.98 7.28 2.40
C ASN A 102 -6.42 7.01 2.81
N SER A 103 -7.24 6.69 1.83
CA SER A 103 -8.68 6.52 2.03
C SER A 103 -9.05 5.38 2.98
N VAL A 104 -8.17 4.41 3.23
CA VAL A 104 -8.44 3.32 4.18
C VAL A 104 -8.57 3.79 5.62
N LEU A 105 -7.99 4.94 5.98
CA LEU A 105 -8.09 5.50 7.33
C LEU A 105 -9.55 5.85 7.71
N TYR A 106 -10.36 6.20 6.72
CA TYR A 106 -11.78 6.54 6.94
C TYR A 106 -12.77 5.56 6.28
N LYS A 107 -12.37 4.87 5.22
CA LYS A 107 -13.21 3.87 4.55
C LYS A 107 -12.99 2.44 5.09
N GLY A 108 -11.88 2.18 5.80
CA GLY A 108 -11.45 0.82 6.12
C GLY A 108 -11.05 0.03 4.86
N THR A 109 -11.06 -1.28 4.98
CA THR A 109 -10.75 -2.22 3.88
C THR A 109 -11.95 -3.11 3.59
N PRO A 110 -12.98 -2.62 2.87
CA PRO A 110 -14.28 -3.26 2.72
C PRO A 110 -14.30 -4.36 1.66
N TYR A 111 -13.32 -5.27 1.71
CA TYR A 111 -13.21 -6.42 0.82
C TYR A 111 -12.78 -7.66 1.59
N LEU A 112 -13.18 -8.82 1.11
CA LEU A 112 -12.73 -10.11 1.65
C LEU A 112 -11.23 -10.29 1.41
N LYS A 113 -10.51 -10.68 2.47
CA LYS A 113 -9.07 -10.91 2.39
C LYS A 113 -8.78 -12.20 1.61
N LYS A 114 -7.93 -12.10 0.61
CA LYS A 114 -7.24 -13.24 0.03
C LYS A 114 -5.96 -13.50 0.82
N LYS A 115 -5.76 -14.73 1.28
CA LYS A 115 -4.56 -15.12 2.04
C LYS A 115 -3.55 -15.77 1.12
N PHE A 116 -2.31 -15.37 1.25
CA PHE A 116 -1.15 -16.00 0.62
C PHE A 116 -0.25 -16.59 1.70
N ARG A 117 0.34 -17.75 1.45
CA ARG A 117 1.34 -18.37 2.32
C ARG A 117 2.73 -18.08 1.77
N GLY A 118 3.72 -18.02 2.68
CA GLY A 118 5.10 -17.76 2.31
C GLY A 118 5.41 -16.27 2.15
N ARG A 119 6.51 -15.97 1.46
CA ARG A 119 6.96 -14.60 1.21
C ARG A 119 6.23 -14.03 -0.01
N VAL A 120 5.80 -12.80 0.09
CA VAL A 120 5.12 -12.08 -1.00
C VAL A 120 5.85 -10.77 -1.23
N LEU A 121 6.32 -10.54 -2.44
CA LEU A 121 6.85 -9.24 -2.86
C LEU A 121 5.70 -8.35 -3.33
N SER A 122 5.51 -7.21 -2.66
CA SER A 122 4.55 -6.21 -3.10
C SER A 122 5.22 -5.25 -4.08
N LEU A 123 4.76 -5.27 -5.31
CA LEU A 123 5.19 -4.38 -6.39
C LEU A 123 4.18 -3.26 -6.65
N THR A 124 3.17 -3.15 -5.81
CA THR A 124 2.11 -2.15 -5.98
C THR A 124 2.66 -0.74 -5.82
N GLN A 125 2.29 0.12 -6.77
CA GLN A 125 2.64 1.53 -6.80
C GLN A 125 1.50 2.31 -7.46
N GLY A 126 1.41 3.63 -7.24
CA GLY A 126 0.44 4.48 -7.89
C GLY A 126 0.48 4.31 -9.40
N ALA A 127 -0.68 4.16 -10.01
CA ALA A 127 -0.85 3.87 -11.43
C ALA A 127 -0.26 2.55 -11.96
N SER A 128 0.36 1.71 -11.12
CA SER A 128 0.91 0.40 -11.56
C SER A 128 -0.16 -0.59 -12.00
N GLY A 129 -1.40 -0.41 -11.56
CA GLY A 129 -2.55 -1.20 -12.03
C GLY A 129 -3.15 -0.70 -13.34
N HIS A 130 -2.71 0.43 -13.85
CA HIS A 130 -3.11 0.94 -15.14
C HIS A 130 -2.34 0.21 -16.26
N ARG A 131 -2.94 0.06 -17.43
CA ARG A 131 -2.29 -0.54 -18.62
C ARG A 131 -1.15 0.35 -19.16
N ASN A 132 -0.38 0.96 -18.26
CA ASN A 132 0.69 1.87 -18.60
C ASN A 132 2.03 1.13 -18.54
N TYR A 133 2.56 0.80 -19.70
CA TYR A 133 3.84 0.10 -19.87
C TYR A 133 5.02 0.87 -19.26
N PHE A 134 4.96 2.21 -19.25
CA PHE A 134 5.98 3.06 -18.62
C PHE A 134 6.15 2.73 -17.13
N HIS A 135 5.07 2.64 -16.36
CA HIS A 135 5.13 2.30 -14.94
C HIS A 135 5.68 0.89 -14.69
N TRP A 136 5.44 -0.03 -15.61
CA TRP A 136 6.04 -1.37 -15.54
C TRP A 136 7.56 -1.30 -15.67
N LEU A 137 8.09 -0.60 -16.65
CA LEU A 137 9.51 -0.51 -16.92
C LEU A 137 10.26 0.28 -15.84
N TYR A 138 9.74 1.43 -15.42
CA TYR A 138 10.49 2.36 -14.58
C TYR A 138 10.19 2.21 -13.10
N ASP A 139 8.99 1.73 -12.73
CA ASP A 139 8.59 1.65 -11.33
C ASP A 139 8.62 0.22 -10.77
N ILE A 140 8.38 -0.80 -11.59
CA ILE A 140 8.22 -2.18 -11.13
C ILE A 140 9.46 -3.02 -11.35
N LEU A 141 10.02 -3.04 -12.55
CA LEU A 141 11.19 -3.87 -12.85
C LEU A 141 12.41 -3.53 -11.99
N PRO A 142 12.76 -2.26 -11.71
CA PRO A 142 13.84 -1.93 -10.79
C PRO A 142 13.64 -2.50 -9.39
N LYS A 143 12.41 -2.51 -8.88
CA LYS A 143 12.11 -3.10 -7.56
C LYS A 143 12.36 -4.60 -7.52
N ILE A 144 12.03 -5.33 -8.59
CA ILE A 144 12.31 -6.76 -8.70
C ILE A 144 13.81 -6.99 -8.66
N ASN A 145 14.58 -6.23 -9.42
CA ASN A 145 16.05 -6.34 -9.46
C ASN A 145 16.68 -6.07 -8.08
N ILE A 146 16.29 -4.99 -7.41
CA ILE A 146 16.79 -4.65 -6.07
C ILE A 146 16.42 -5.76 -5.07
N CYS A 147 15.19 -6.25 -5.10
CA CYS A 147 14.76 -7.30 -4.18
C CYS A 147 15.42 -8.64 -4.46
N SER A 148 15.63 -9.04 -5.71
CA SER A 148 16.30 -10.30 -6.07
C SER A 148 17.74 -10.34 -5.63
N LYS A 149 18.47 -9.22 -5.72
CA LYS A 149 19.86 -9.12 -5.23
C LYS A 149 19.98 -9.18 -3.70
N ASN A 150 18.94 -8.78 -2.97
CA ASN A 150 18.97 -8.65 -1.53
C ASN A 150 18.23 -9.78 -0.77
N TYR A 151 17.43 -10.52 -1.45
CA TYR A 151 16.69 -11.68 -0.93
C TYR A 151 16.71 -12.77 -2.00
N ASN A 152 17.13 -13.97 -1.66
CA ASN A 152 16.99 -15.14 -2.54
C ASN A 152 15.51 -15.35 -2.85
N LEU A 153 15.03 -14.71 -3.92
CA LEU A 153 13.67 -14.82 -4.42
C LEU A 153 13.61 -15.97 -5.43
#